data_c9fe17b47e9516160afdbecde298ac9e
#
_entry.id   c9fe17b47e9516160afdbecde298ac9e
#
_cell.length_a   1.000
_cell.length_b   1.000
_cell.length_c   1.000
_cell.angle_alpha   90.00
_cell.angle_beta   90.00
_cell.angle_gamma   90.00
#
_symmetry.space_group_name_H-M   'P 1'
#
loop_
_entity.id
_entity.type
_entity.pdbx_description
1 polymer ?
#
loop_
_entity_poly.entity_id
_entity_poly.type
_entity_poly.pdbx_seq_one_letter_code
_entity_poly.pdbx_strand_id
1 'polypeptide(L)'
;ECVNITQELSTLREQVKRAIKNKDYYELVNKGIKVVFKGKPNAGKSSIFNSILKKQKAIVSNTPGTTRDVIEGQINFKGHAIIFYDTAGITKTEDNIEREGIRRTRKLLKEADIILNITEDENYLPKSRGKKEWLILNKIDKSKTLKKKLEHKAILASSKTGEGLEDILE
;
A
#
# COMPACT_ATOMS: atom_id res chain seq x y z
N GLU A 1 -22.30 -44.13 -21.18
CA GLU A 1 -21.17 -43.23 -21.58
C GLU A 1 -21.58 -41.77 -21.73
N CYS A 2 -22.73 -41.42 -22.36
CA CYS A 2 -23.16 -40.03 -22.53
C CYS A 2 -23.44 -39.28 -21.19
N VAL A 3 -23.89 -39.96 -20.13
CA VAL A 3 -24.17 -39.31 -18.80
C VAL A 3 -22.88 -38.84 -18.14
N ASN A 4 -21.77 -39.55 -18.36
CA ASN A 4 -20.48 -39.18 -17.73
C ASN A 4 -19.91 -37.90 -18.34
N ILE A 5 -19.98 -37.77 -19.67
CA ILE A 5 -19.48 -36.56 -20.38
C ILE A 5 -20.23 -35.30 -19.96
N THR A 6 -21.55 -35.36 -19.79
CA THR A 6 -22.35 -34.20 -19.37
C THR A 6 -22.00 -33.77 -17.94
N GLN A 7 -21.72 -34.69 -17.05
CA GLN A 7 -21.34 -34.48 -15.68
C GLN A 7 -19.90 -33.87 -15.57
N GLU A 8 -18.97 -34.39 -16.39
CA GLU A 8 -17.62 -33.85 -16.51
C GLU A 8 -17.62 -32.39 -17.04
N LEU A 9 -18.40 -32.14 -18.09
CA LEU A 9 -18.59 -30.79 -18.64
C LEU A 9 -19.17 -29.80 -17.61
N SER A 10 -20.15 -30.24 -16.81
CA SER A 10 -20.72 -29.39 -15.75
C SER A 10 -19.69 -29.08 -14.67
N THR A 11 -18.90 -30.06 -14.26
CA THR A 11 -17.81 -29.90 -13.28
C THR A 11 -16.73 -28.94 -13.79
N LEU A 12 -16.29 -29.10 -15.03
CA LEU A 12 -15.33 -28.25 -15.68
C LEU A 12 -15.85 -26.80 -15.77
N ARG A 13 -17.11 -26.62 -16.14
CA ARG A 13 -17.75 -25.29 -16.19
C ARG A 13 -17.74 -24.60 -14.82
N GLU A 14 -18.02 -25.31 -13.75
CA GLU A 14 -17.98 -24.75 -12.40
C GLU A 14 -16.55 -24.43 -11.94
N GLN A 15 -15.56 -25.25 -12.29
CA GLN A 15 -14.15 -24.95 -12.04
C GLN A 15 -13.68 -23.70 -12.77
N VAL A 16 -14.04 -23.56 -14.06
CA VAL A 16 -13.74 -22.35 -14.85
C VAL A 16 -14.41 -21.11 -14.27
N LYS A 17 -15.69 -21.18 -13.87
CA LYS A 17 -16.38 -20.07 -13.22
C LYS A 17 -15.69 -19.65 -11.92
N ARG A 18 -15.24 -20.62 -11.08
CA ARG A 18 -14.49 -20.33 -9.85
C ARG A 18 -13.15 -19.68 -10.17
N ALA A 19 -12.43 -20.16 -11.17
CA ALA A 19 -11.16 -19.58 -11.60
C ALA A 19 -11.34 -18.11 -12.09
N ILE A 20 -12.38 -17.85 -12.90
CA ILE A 20 -12.70 -16.50 -13.38
C ILE A 20 -13.07 -15.57 -12.20
N LYS A 21 -13.88 -16.05 -11.25
CA LYS A 21 -14.28 -15.27 -10.05
C LYS A 21 -13.07 -14.91 -9.17
N ASN A 22 -12.06 -15.75 -9.15
CA ASN A 22 -10.83 -15.55 -8.37
C ASN A 22 -9.70 -14.91 -9.19
N LYS A 23 -9.95 -14.47 -10.42
CA LYS A 23 -8.93 -13.88 -11.30
C LYS A 23 -8.22 -12.70 -10.62
N ASP A 24 -8.97 -11.79 -9.99
CA ASP A 24 -8.41 -10.61 -9.31
C ASP A 24 -7.49 -11.04 -8.16
N TYR A 25 -7.86 -12.09 -7.42
CA TYR A 25 -7.03 -12.66 -6.36
C TYR A 25 -5.73 -13.26 -6.91
N TYR A 26 -5.81 -14.06 -7.99
CA TYR A 26 -4.61 -14.62 -8.63
C TYR A 26 -3.70 -13.55 -9.22
N GLU A 27 -4.27 -12.47 -9.76
CA GLU A 27 -3.47 -11.31 -10.23
C GLU A 27 -2.75 -10.61 -9.08
N LEU A 28 -3.41 -10.39 -7.93
CA LEU A 28 -2.78 -9.82 -6.74
C LEU A 28 -1.66 -10.72 -6.19
N VAL A 29 -1.87 -12.03 -6.15
CA VAL A 29 -0.86 -12.99 -5.69
C VAL A 29 0.37 -12.99 -6.60
N ASN A 30 0.17 -12.97 -7.93
CA ASN A 30 1.27 -13.05 -8.90
C ASN A 30 2.00 -11.72 -9.13
N LYS A 31 1.27 -10.59 -9.12
CA LYS A 31 1.84 -9.25 -9.38
C LYS A 31 2.29 -8.53 -8.11
N GLY A 32 1.86 -9.01 -6.94
CA GLY A 32 2.05 -8.33 -5.67
C GLY A 32 1.05 -7.20 -5.43
N ILE A 33 0.82 -6.89 -4.16
CA ILE A 33 -0.10 -5.83 -3.70
C ILE A 33 0.62 -4.49 -3.77
N LYS A 34 0.11 -3.55 -4.57
CA LYS A 34 0.68 -2.21 -4.72
C LYS A 34 0.16 -1.27 -3.65
N VAL A 35 1.04 -0.81 -2.77
CA VAL A 35 0.75 0.09 -1.67
C VAL A 35 1.42 1.43 -1.90
N VAL A 36 0.64 2.52 -1.95
CA VAL A 36 1.15 3.88 -2.21
C VAL A 36 1.00 4.74 -0.97
N PHE A 37 2.10 5.36 -0.53
CA PHE A 37 2.10 6.34 0.55
C PHE A 37 1.65 7.71 0.05
N LYS A 38 0.66 8.31 0.73
CA LYS A 38 0.12 9.64 0.46
C LYS A 38 0.14 10.46 1.76
N GLY A 39 0.24 11.76 1.68
CA GLY A 39 0.22 12.67 2.84
C GLY A 39 1.05 13.90 2.63
N LYS A 40 0.89 14.90 3.52
CA LYS A 40 1.62 16.18 3.48
C LYS A 40 3.14 15.96 3.57
N PRO A 41 3.97 16.91 3.11
CA PRO A 41 5.40 16.93 3.44
C PRO A 41 5.60 16.79 4.96
N ASN A 42 6.65 16.08 5.37
CA ASN A 42 7.03 15.85 6.77
C ASN A 42 6.03 15.04 7.64
N ALA A 43 4.94 14.52 7.09
CA ALA A 43 4.04 13.61 7.81
C ALA A 43 4.70 12.27 8.21
N GLY A 44 5.89 11.98 7.68
CA GLY A 44 6.67 10.79 8.02
C GLY A 44 6.44 9.59 7.09
N LYS A 45 6.02 9.84 5.84
CA LYS A 45 5.85 8.79 4.81
C LYS A 45 7.09 7.93 4.64
N SER A 46 8.21 8.53 4.27
CA SER A 46 9.49 7.84 4.09
C SER A 46 10.00 7.19 5.39
N SER A 47 9.68 7.78 6.55
CA SER A 47 10.07 7.19 7.82
C SER A 47 9.30 5.91 8.12
N ILE A 48 7.97 5.89 7.90
CA ILE A 48 7.15 4.67 8.04
C ILE A 48 7.62 3.63 7.04
N PHE A 49 7.77 4.01 5.76
CA PHE A 49 8.27 3.15 4.69
C PHE A 49 9.59 2.45 5.10
N ASN A 50 10.60 3.24 5.48
CA ASN A 50 11.90 2.70 5.88
C ASN A 50 11.80 1.81 7.13
N SER A 51 10.94 2.15 8.09
CA SER A 51 10.75 1.36 9.32
C SER A 51 10.10 0.01 9.03
N ILE A 52 9.12 -0.04 8.11
CA ILE A 52 8.51 -1.28 7.63
C ILE A 52 9.55 -2.14 6.93
N LEU A 53 10.29 -1.58 5.97
CA LEU A 53 11.32 -2.32 5.22
C LEU A 53 12.40 -2.88 6.15
N LYS A 54 12.87 -2.08 7.11
CA LYS A 54 13.88 -2.50 8.09
C LYS A 54 13.37 -3.64 8.98
N LYS A 55 12.14 -3.55 9.47
CA LYS A 55 11.53 -4.56 10.36
C LYS A 55 11.32 -5.88 9.62
N GLN A 56 10.91 -5.86 8.38
CA GLN A 56 10.60 -7.04 7.56
C GLN A 56 11.83 -7.61 6.82
N LYS A 57 13.05 -7.08 7.08
CA LYS A 57 14.29 -7.49 6.38
C LYS A 57 14.10 -7.50 4.85
N ALA A 58 13.50 -6.45 4.34
CA ALA A 58 13.09 -6.33 2.94
C ALA A 58 14.25 -6.46 1.96
N ILE A 59 13.97 -7.03 0.81
CA ILE A 59 14.86 -6.96 -0.35
C ILE A 59 14.59 -5.61 -1.02
N VAL A 60 15.44 -4.63 -0.76
CA VAL A 60 15.41 -3.35 -1.50
C VAL A 60 16.04 -3.62 -2.85
N SER A 61 15.25 -3.77 -3.90
CA SER A 61 15.78 -3.83 -5.25
C SER A 61 16.05 -2.40 -5.76
N ASN A 62 17.25 -1.92 -5.54
CA ASN A 62 17.78 -0.84 -6.36
C ASN A 62 18.12 -1.43 -7.72
N THR A 63 17.16 -1.60 -8.61
CA THR A 63 17.44 -1.97 -10.00
C THR A 63 18.00 -0.72 -10.70
N PRO A 64 19.31 -0.68 -11.02
CA PRO A 64 19.87 0.45 -11.75
C PRO A 64 19.29 0.42 -13.16
N GLY A 65 18.52 1.46 -13.54
CA GLY A 65 18.03 1.61 -14.91
C GLY A 65 16.56 1.92 -15.07
N THR A 66 15.73 1.77 -14.05
CA THR A 66 14.34 2.25 -14.07
C THR A 66 14.30 3.63 -13.41
N THR A 67 14.68 4.62 -14.21
CA THR A 67 14.40 6.07 -14.09
C THR A 67 13.99 6.62 -12.73
N ARG A 68 14.94 7.20 -12.08
CA ARG A 68 15.08 8.43 -11.26
C ARG A 68 14.08 8.82 -10.16
N ASP A 69 12.85 8.28 -10.00
CA ASP A 69 11.85 9.09 -9.30
C ASP A 69 10.87 8.41 -8.34
N VAL A 70 10.92 7.11 -8.14
CA VAL A 70 10.05 6.43 -7.18
C VAL A 70 10.86 5.48 -6.32
N ILE A 71 10.88 5.73 -5.01
CA ILE A 71 11.48 4.77 -4.09
C ILE A 71 10.52 3.60 -3.97
N GLU A 72 10.96 2.45 -4.45
CA GLU A 72 10.22 1.20 -4.43
C GLU A 72 10.88 0.22 -3.46
N GLY A 73 10.08 -0.39 -2.60
CA GLY A 73 10.54 -1.44 -1.70
C GLY A 73 9.56 -2.58 -1.68
N GLN A 74 10.06 -3.81 -1.66
CA GLN A 74 9.23 -5.01 -1.65
C GLN A 74 9.48 -5.82 -0.37
N ILE A 75 8.41 -6.31 0.23
CA ILE A 75 8.43 -7.28 1.31
C ILE A 75 7.61 -8.51 0.94
N ASN A 76 7.88 -9.64 1.62
CA ASN A 76 6.98 -10.79 1.65
C ASN A 76 6.32 -10.83 3.02
N PHE A 77 5.01 -10.63 3.07
CA PHE A 77 4.25 -10.68 4.30
C PHE A 77 3.19 -11.78 4.21
N LYS A 78 3.29 -12.78 5.09
CA LYS A 78 2.39 -13.95 5.13
C LYS A 78 2.24 -14.65 3.75
N GLY A 79 3.33 -14.72 2.98
CA GLY A 79 3.35 -15.35 1.65
C GLY A 79 2.91 -14.45 0.49
N HIS A 80 2.54 -13.20 0.75
CA HIS A 80 2.14 -12.23 -0.27
C HIS A 80 3.24 -11.19 -0.51
N ALA A 81 3.54 -10.92 -1.78
CA ALA A 81 4.42 -9.82 -2.15
C ALA A 81 3.68 -8.49 -1.97
N ILE A 82 4.25 -7.57 -1.18
CA ILE A 82 3.75 -6.21 -1.03
C ILE A 82 4.80 -5.26 -1.60
N ILE A 83 4.38 -4.41 -2.54
CA ILE A 83 5.24 -3.44 -3.22
C ILE A 83 4.84 -2.05 -2.76
N PHE A 84 5.74 -1.38 -2.07
CA PHE A 84 5.53 -0.04 -1.55
C PHE A 84 6.12 1.02 -2.45
N TYR A 85 5.37 2.10 -2.67
CA TYR A 85 5.78 3.28 -3.44
C TYR A 85 5.75 4.52 -2.55
N ASP A 86 6.94 5.15 -2.32
CA ASP A 86 7.02 6.42 -1.58
C ASP A 86 6.93 7.61 -2.54
N THR A 87 5.80 8.31 -2.49
CA THR A 87 5.58 9.50 -3.33
C THR A 87 6.39 10.74 -2.89
N ALA A 88 7.01 10.72 -1.70
CA ALA A 88 7.82 11.85 -1.23
C ALA A 88 9.11 12.03 -2.07
N GLY A 89 9.62 10.97 -2.70
CA GLY A 89 10.75 11.03 -3.62
C GLY A 89 10.45 11.76 -4.93
N ILE A 90 9.17 11.82 -5.33
CA ILE A 90 8.75 12.37 -6.63
C ILE A 90 8.75 13.91 -6.65
N THR A 91 8.63 14.56 -5.48
CA THR A 91 8.45 16.02 -5.38
C THR A 91 9.75 16.81 -5.19
N LYS A 92 10.93 16.18 -5.25
CA LYS A 92 12.20 16.82 -4.90
C LYS A 92 12.99 17.42 -6.07
N THR A 93 12.41 17.61 -7.25
CA THR A 93 13.14 18.09 -8.42
C THR A 93 12.51 19.33 -9.07
N GLU A 94 13.39 20.21 -9.56
CA GLU A 94 13.13 21.58 -10.01
C GLU A 94 12.14 21.74 -11.18
N ASP A 95 11.42 22.84 -11.15
CA ASP A 95 10.44 23.53 -12.04
C ASP A 95 9.81 22.85 -13.27
N ASN A 96 10.49 22.17 -14.13
CA ASN A 96 9.87 21.46 -15.28
C ASN A 96 9.53 20.00 -15.01
N ILE A 97 10.06 19.44 -13.92
CA ILE A 97 9.92 18.06 -13.50
C ILE A 97 8.70 17.90 -12.57
N GLU A 98 8.22 19.00 -11.98
CA GLU A 98 7.08 18.99 -11.05
C GLU A 98 5.78 18.50 -11.72
N ARG A 99 5.49 18.92 -12.95
CA ARG A 99 4.31 18.46 -13.70
C ARG A 99 4.36 16.96 -13.99
N GLU A 100 5.53 16.46 -14.37
CA GLU A 100 5.72 15.03 -14.64
C GLU A 100 5.64 14.22 -13.35
N GLY A 101 6.24 14.69 -12.24
CA GLY A 101 6.13 14.09 -10.91
C GLY A 101 4.66 13.99 -10.44
N ILE A 102 3.87 15.06 -10.62
CA ILE A 102 2.44 15.07 -10.30
C ILE A 102 1.69 14.05 -11.18
N ARG A 103 2.01 13.96 -12.48
CA ARG A 103 1.39 12.99 -13.39
C ARG A 103 1.69 11.55 -12.98
N ARG A 104 2.94 11.26 -12.64
CA ARG A 104 3.39 9.94 -12.15
C ARG A 104 2.71 9.57 -10.83
N THR A 105 2.68 10.50 -9.87
CA THR A 105 1.97 10.30 -8.60
C THR A 105 0.50 9.98 -8.82
N ARG A 106 -0.20 10.72 -9.70
CA ARG A 106 -1.60 10.46 -10.03
C ARG A 106 -1.80 9.09 -10.67
N LYS A 107 -0.88 8.66 -11.54
CA LYS A 107 -0.93 7.33 -12.16
C LYS A 107 -0.78 6.24 -11.09
N LEU A 108 0.23 6.35 -10.22
CA LEU A 108 0.46 5.41 -9.13
C LEU A 108 -0.76 5.30 -8.19
N LEU A 109 -1.36 6.43 -7.80
CA LEU A 109 -2.57 6.44 -6.98
C LEU A 109 -3.78 5.78 -7.64
N LYS A 110 -3.88 5.83 -8.97
CA LYS A 110 -4.94 5.11 -9.72
C LYS A 110 -4.70 3.60 -9.77
N GLU A 111 -3.43 3.20 -9.92
CA GLU A 111 -3.01 1.81 -10.04
C GLU A 111 -2.78 1.12 -8.69
N ALA A 112 -2.80 1.87 -7.60
CA ALA A 112 -2.65 1.34 -6.25
C ALA A 112 -3.80 0.42 -5.87
N ASP A 113 -3.48 -0.69 -5.21
CA ASP A 113 -4.46 -1.56 -4.56
C ASP A 113 -4.84 -1.00 -3.20
N ILE A 114 -3.86 -0.41 -2.49
CA ILE A 114 -4.04 0.24 -1.18
C ILE A 114 -3.33 1.60 -1.19
N ILE A 115 -3.97 2.60 -0.61
CA ILE A 115 -3.40 3.93 -0.38
C ILE A 115 -3.31 4.16 1.12
N LEU A 116 -2.11 4.36 1.63
CA LEU A 116 -1.85 4.73 3.02
C LEU A 116 -1.73 6.25 3.12
N ASN A 117 -2.77 6.90 3.64
CA ASN A 117 -2.80 8.34 3.83
C ASN A 117 -2.22 8.69 5.21
N ILE A 118 -0.99 9.18 5.23
CA ILE A 118 -0.23 9.43 6.45
C ILE A 118 -0.36 10.88 6.88
N THR A 119 -0.72 11.07 8.14
CA THR A 119 -0.83 12.37 8.79
C THR A 119 -0.22 12.33 10.20
N GLU A 120 0.18 13.49 10.71
CA GLU A 120 0.50 13.71 12.13
C GLU A 120 -0.55 14.58 12.83
N ASP A 121 -1.55 15.05 12.07
CA ASP A 121 -2.61 15.91 12.53
C ASP A 121 -3.79 15.07 13.03
N GLU A 122 -4.05 15.14 14.32
CA GLU A 122 -5.14 14.42 15.02
C GLU A 122 -6.52 14.82 14.55
N ASN A 123 -6.65 16.05 14.08
CA ASN A 123 -7.91 16.62 13.62
C ASN A 123 -8.12 16.41 12.11
N TYR A 124 -7.14 15.79 11.44
CA TYR A 124 -7.26 15.51 10.02
C TYR A 124 -8.28 14.42 9.77
N LEU A 125 -9.40 14.79 9.16
CA LEU A 125 -10.38 13.86 8.62
C LEU A 125 -10.37 14.03 7.10
N PRO A 126 -10.07 12.96 6.34
CA PRO A 126 -10.15 13.04 4.89
C PRO A 126 -11.59 13.30 4.46
N LYS A 127 -11.79 14.23 3.51
CA LYS A 127 -13.13 14.64 3.00
C LYS A 127 -13.92 13.47 2.40
N SER A 128 -13.22 12.48 1.85
CA SER A 128 -13.79 11.20 1.44
C SER A 128 -12.70 10.13 1.57
N ARG A 129 -13.09 8.95 2.01
CA ARG A 129 -12.24 7.76 1.97
C ARG A 129 -12.67 6.93 0.76
N GLY A 130 -11.79 6.79 -0.22
CA GLY A 130 -11.95 5.74 -1.22
C GLY A 130 -11.92 4.36 -0.54
N LYS A 131 -12.55 3.36 -1.13
CA LYS A 131 -12.57 1.98 -0.60
C LYS A 131 -11.17 1.38 -0.36
N LYS A 132 -10.15 1.96 -1.00
CA LYS A 132 -8.74 1.53 -0.95
C LYS A 132 -7.86 2.44 -0.09
N GLU A 133 -8.41 3.44 0.61
CA GLU A 133 -7.63 4.44 1.34
C GLU A 133 -7.75 4.24 2.85
N TRP A 134 -6.60 4.05 3.50
CA TRP A 134 -6.45 3.87 4.94
C TRP A 134 -5.75 5.05 5.56
N LEU A 135 -6.28 5.56 6.66
CA LEU A 135 -5.69 6.67 7.39
C LEU A 135 -4.69 6.15 8.43
N ILE A 136 -3.47 6.65 8.37
CA ILE A 136 -2.41 6.36 9.33
C ILE A 136 -2.10 7.63 10.10
N LEU A 137 -2.31 7.63 11.41
CA LEU A 137 -1.85 8.68 12.29
C LEU A 137 -0.45 8.33 12.80
N ASN A 138 0.56 9.05 12.29
CA ASN A 138 1.95 8.84 12.64
C ASN A 138 2.38 9.76 13.80
N LYS A 139 3.52 9.44 14.41
CA LYS A 139 4.16 10.19 15.51
C LYS A 139 3.36 10.16 16.81
N ILE A 140 2.66 9.06 17.09
CA ILE A 140 1.91 8.88 18.34
C ILE A 140 2.80 8.88 19.59
N ASP A 141 4.11 8.73 19.42
CA ASP A 141 5.11 8.87 20.49
C ASP A 141 5.16 10.29 21.08
N LYS A 142 4.66 11.31 20.35
CA LYS A 142 4.62 12.69 20.81
C LYS A 142 3.40 13.02 21.68
N SER A 143 2.35 12.19 21.67
CA SER A 143 1.10 12.46 22.41
C SER A 143 0.55 11.22 23.06
N LYS A 144 0.43 11.24 24.40
CA LYS A 144 -0.13 10.12 25.18
C LYS A 144 -1.67 10.08 25.16
N THR A 145 -2.33 11.18 24.78
CA THR A 145 -3.78 11.34 24.92
C THR A 145 -4.57 10.81 23.72
N LEU A 146 -3.88 10.54 22.61
CA LEU A 146 -4.48 10.23 21.30
C LEU A 146 -5.07 8.85 21.15
N LYS A 147 -4.53 7.87 21.88
CA LYS A 147 -4.87 6.45 21.69
C LYS A 147 -6.38 6.17 21.81
N LYS A 148 -7.08 6.83 22.75
CA LYS A 148 -8.51 6.54 22.99
C LYS A 148 -9.50 7.16 21.98
N LYS A 149 -9.13 8.24 21.29
CA LYS A 149 -10.08 9.02 20.47
C LYS A 149 -10.19 8.56 19.01
N LEU A 150 -9.17 7.90 18.49
CA LEU A 150 -9.03 7.63 17.07
C LEU A 150 -8.87 6.14 16.69
N GLU A 151 -8.83 5.23 17.66
CA GLU A 151 -8.64 3.77 17.43
C GLU A 151 -9.59 3.15 16.39
N HIS A 152 -10.77 3.73 16.21
CA HIS A 152 -11.74 3.23 15.21
C HIS A 152 -11.71 3.99 13.87
N LYS A 153 -10.84 5.02 13.74
CA LYS A 153 -10.84 5.91 12.57
C LYS A 153 -9.52 5.92 11.81
N ALA A 154 -8.45 5.53 12.44
CA ALA A 154 -7.11 5.52 11.86
C ALA A 154 -6.26 4.42 12.50
N ILE A 155 -5.29 3.90 11.75
CA ILE A 155 -4.22 3.08 12.32
C ILE A 155 -3.24 4.02 12.98
N LEU A 156 -2.93 3.75 14.26
CA LEU A 156 -2.02 4.56 15.05
C LEU A 156 -0.60 4.01 14.93
N ALA A 157 0.36 4.83 14.53
CA ALA A 157 1.73 4.38 14.32
C ALA A 157 2.79 5.39 14.79
N SER A 158 3.96 4.88 15.13
CA SER A 158 5.17 5.67 15.30
C SER A 158 6.32 5.04 14.53
N SER A 159 6.79 5.73 13.50
CA SER A 159 7.99 5.31 12.78
C SER A 159 9.25 5.37 13.64
N LYS A 160 9.23 6.12 14.76
CA LYS A 160 10.35 6.25 15.70
C LYS A 160 10.45 5.07 16.65
N THR A 161 9.34 4.64 17.23
CA THR A 161 9.29 3.55 18.22
C THR A 161 9.01 2.19 17.60
N GLY A 162 8.46 2.14 16.38
CA GLY A 162 7.99 0.93 15.71
C GLY A 162 6.59 0.49 16.14
N GLU A 163 5.93 1.23 17.04
CA GLU A 163 4.57 0.94 17.50
C GLU A 163 3.57 1.07 16.34
N GLY A 164 2.62 0.13 16.22
CA GLY A 164 1.57 0.12 15.22
C GLY A 164 2.01 -0.18 13.78
N LEU A 165 3.30 -0.49 13.54
CA LEU A 165 3.76 -0.81 12.18
C LEU A 165 3.25 -2.18 11.70
N GLU A 166 2.99 -3.12 12.60
CA GLU A 166 2.42 -4.42 12.24
C GLU A 166 0.95 -4.27 11.86
N ASP A 167 0.21 -3.43 12.58
CA ASP A 167 -1.21 -3.16 12.30
C ASP A 167 -1.45 -2.56 10.90
N ILE A 168 -0.40 -1.94 10.31
CA ILE A 168 -0.44 -1.45 8.92
C ILE A 168 -0.38 -2.60 7.91
N LEU A 169 0.21 -3.74 8.29
CA LEU A 169 0.41 -4.90 7.41
C LEU A 169 -0.70 -5.95 7.56
N GLU A 170 -1.46 -5.92 8.63
CA GLU A 170 -2.60 -6.80 8.90
C GLU A 170 -3.90 -6.29 8.30
#